data_78918b36739e836092900559d4e476d6
#
_entry.id   78918b36739e836092900559d4e476d6
#
_cell.length_a   1.000
_cell.length_b   1.000
_cell.length_c   1.000
_cell.angle_alpha   90.00
_cell.angle_beta   90.00
_cell.angle_gamma   90.00
#
_symmetry.space_group_name_H-M   'P 1'
#
loop_
_entity.id
_entity.type
_entity.pdbx_description
1 polymer ?
#
loop_
_entity_poly.entity_id
_entity_poly.type
_entity_poly.pdbx_seq_one_letter_code
_entity_poly.pdbx_strand_id
1 'polypeptide(L)'
;MKRRVAIKRGTTAQPQRKKRALGDDAFDWGKGDSNDREEQKETAQEKRLRLAKEYLGKITAQEAGGTDDEDDEGDGVEGRVGARLQQDALEAMGKLFKKVATDYAEFEFDSDSTKFLKGHRLPVTSLCLLEDGKTAFSAAKDGSLLRWDLAQQKKTKLTLPKDDVAAEKATTDKDRCILALAASSDGKFLASGGRDKLVRVWDVEKGELQESFTGHRDAVSALAFRLRSHSLFSGSFDRSIKHWNLTEMGYVETLFGHQSEVNGLDSLYKERVVSCGRDRSVRVWKIPEETQLVFYGNSGSMDCVKMVTDEYYVTGGDDGSLSLWFNGRKKPVCVVPNAHDGKWISSVAVMPRTDLVASGSSDGTQSDPVASIPLEGFVNALCFDSKARFLLAGVGQEHRLGRWEKLKVKNGIAIIALPSIDGEQEEGDDDEDEQAESDDES
;
A
#
# COMPACT_ATOMS: atom_id res chain seq x y z
N MET A 1 -40.84 -55.03 -1.53
CA MET A 1 -40.40 -55.25 -2.93
C MET A 1 -39.18 -54.41 -3.24
N LYS A 2 -38.04 -55.05 -3.33
CA LYS A 2 -36.74 -54.42 -3.64
C LYS A 2 -36.51 -54.49 -5.15
N ARG A 3 -36.30 -53.37 -5.83
CA ARG A 3 -35.80 -53.35 -7.21
C ARG A 3 -34.36 -52.80 -7.21
N ARG A 4 -33.42 -53.66 -7.51
CA ARG A 4 -32.02 -53.36 -7.82
C ARG A 4 -31.95 -52.85 -9.27
N VAL A 5 -31.30 -51.72 -9.51
CA VAL A 5 -30.92 -51.25 -10.86
C VAL A 5 -29.40 -51.46 -10.99
N ALA A 6 -29.02 -52.23 -12.01
CA ALA A 6 -27.62 -52.51 -12.34
C ALA A 6 -27.02 -51.35 -13.16
N ILE A 7 -25.85 -50.89 -12.74
CA ILE A 7 -25.08 -49.86 -13.47
C ILE A 7 -24.07 -50.59 -14.40
N LYS A 8 -24.24 -50.40 -15.70
CA LYS A 8 -23.26 -50.85 -16.71
C LYS A 8 -22.07 -49.87 -16.73
N ARG A 9 -20.85 -50.39 -16.60
CA ARG A 9 -19.60 -49.66 -16.83
C ARG A 9 -19.43 -49.43 -18.34
N GLY A 10 -19.40 -48.15 -18.75
CA GLY A 10 -19.00 -47.74 -20.09
C GLY A 10 -17.50 -47.44 -20.13
N THR A 11 -16.79 -48.12 -21.00
CA THR A 11 -15.38 -47.85 -21.35
C THR A 11 -15.28 -46.60 -22.20
N THR A 12 -14.61 -45.59 -21.69
CA THR A 12 -14.30 -44.36 -22.44
C THR A 12 -12.98 -44.52 -23.18
N ALA A 13 -13.07 -44.44 -24.51
CA ALA A 13 -11.94 -44.36 -25.41
C ALA A 13 -11.33 -42.95 -25.37
N GLN A 14 -10.01 -42.86 -25.30
CA GLN A 14 -9.26 -41.60 -25.41
C GLN A 14 -9.31 -41.05 -26.88
N PRO A 15 -9.48 -39.76 -27.08
CA PRO A 15 -9.33 -39.17 -28.42
C PRO A 15 -7.85 -38.92 -28.74
N GLN A 16 -7.41 -39.51 -29.86
CA GLN A 16 -6.10 -39.24 -30.48
C GLN A 16 -5.99 -37.80 -30.97
N ARG A 17 -4.94 -37.09 -30.52
CA ARG A 17 -4.55 -35.76 -31.06
C ARG A 17 -4.02 -35.91 -32.46
N LYS A 18 -4.74 -35.41 -33.46
CA LYS A 18 -4.24 -35.18 -34.84
C LYS A 18 -3.26 -34.02 -34.84
N LYS A 19 -2.00 -34.30 -35.20
CA LYS A 19 -1.00 -33.27 -35.57
C LYS A 19 -1.43 -32.61 -36.87
N ARG A 20 -1.70 -31.33 -36.86
CA ARG A 20 -1.78 -30.50 -38.05
C ARG A 20 -0.37 -30.08 -38.47
N ALA A 21 0.03 -30.44 -39.67
CA ALA A 21 1.22 -29.92 -40.32
C ALA A 21 0.95 -28.45 -40.68
N LEU A 22 1.83 -27.54 -40.24
CA LEU A 22 1.87 -26.16 -40.76
C LEU A 22 2.68 -26.19 -42.07
N GLY A 23 2.08 -25.68 -43.13
CA GLY A 23 2.71 -25.48 -44.40
C GLY A 23 3.74 -24.35 -44.35
N ASP A 24 4.84 -24.58 -45.05
CA ASP A 24 5.85 -23.59 -45.37
C ASP A 24 5.28 -22.55 -46.36
N ASP A 25 5.00 -21.34 -45.88
CA ASP A 25 4.89 -20.19 -46.75
C ASP A 25 6.10 -19.29 -46.49
N ALA A 26 7.09 -19.45 -47.41
CA ALA A 26 8.25 -18.58 -47.51
C ALA A 26 7.81 -17.20 -47.99
N PHE A 27 7.87 -16.20 -47.11
CA PHE A 27 7.76 -14.79 -47.47
C PHE A 27 9.15 -14.19 -47.65
N ASP A 28 9.52 -13.94 -48.90
CA ASP A 28 10.80 -13.35 -49.32
C ASP A 28 10.77 -11.83 -49.06
N TRP A 29 11.62 -11.33 -48.17
CA TRP A 29 11.91 -9.90 -48.03
C TRP A 29 13.26 -9.57 -48.66
N GLY A 30 13.18 -8.77 -49.68
CA GLY A 30 14.25 -8.30 -50.50
C GLY A 30 15.45 -7.71 -49.71
N LYS A 31 16.60 -7.90 -50.30
CA LYS A 31 17.91 -7.39 -49.95
C LYS A 31 17.93 -5.88 -49.73
N GLY A 32 18.16 -5.46 -48.51
CA GLY A 32 18.56 -4.10 -48.13
C GLY A 32 19.95 -4.15 -47.50
N ASP A 33 20.79 -3.23 -47.87
CA ASP A 33 22.24 -3.15 -47.71
C ASP A 33 22.79 -3.38 -46.30
N SER A 34 23.85 -4.17 -46.29
CA SER A 34 24.74 -4.53 -45.21
C SER A 34 25.52 -3.31 -44.67
N ASN A 35 25.25 -2.94 -43.44
CA ASN A 35 26.22 -2.40 -42.48
C ASN A 35 25.73 -2.39 -41.03
N ASP A 36 25.08 -3.48 -40.55
CA ASP A 36 24.78 -3.68 -39.16
C ASP A 36 25.81 -4.63 -38.57
N ARG A 37 26.53 -4.11 -37.58
CA ARG A 37 27.33 -4.90 -36.64
C ARG A 37 26.44 -6.03 -36.12
N GLU A 38 26.89 -7.27 -36.25
CA GLU A 38 26.29 -8.44 -35.64
C GLU A 38 26.19 -8.23 -34.13
N GLU A 39 25.07 -7.67 -33.66
CA GLU A 39 24.65 -7.81 -32.28
C GLU A 39 24.32 -9.29 -32.07
N GLN A 40 25.31 -10.01 -31.53
CA GLN A 40 25.11 -11.38 -31.07
C GLN A 40 23.90 -11.36 -30.14
N LYS A 41 22.80 -11.97 -30.56
CA LYS A 41 21.59 -12.11 -29.76
C LYS A 41 21.92 -12.98 -28.54
N GLU A 42 22.29 -12.33 -27.47
CA GLU A 42 22.62 -12.91 -26.18
C GLU A 42 21.42 -13.79 -25.71
N THR A 43 21.67 -15.03 -25.37
CA THR A 43 20.62 -15.89 -24.84
C THR A 43 20.12 -15.36 -23.48
N ALA A 44 18.87 -15.69 -23.11
CA ALA A 44 18.31 -15.26 -21.82
C ALA A 44 19.16 -15.73 -20.61
N GLN A 45 19.89 -16.82 -20.75
CA GLN A 45 20.81 -17.32 -19.73
C GLN A 45 22.11 -16.52 -19.67
N GLU A 46 22.71 -16.19 -20.82
CA GLU A 46 23.90 -15.37 -20.91
C GLU A 46 23.65 -13.96 -20.38
N LYS A 47 22.49 -13.34 -20.72
CA LYS A 47 22.09 -12.05 -20.19
C LYS A 47 21.97 -12.08 -18.66
N ARG A 48 21.36 -13.12 -18.09
CA ARG A 48 21.26 -13.28 -16.63
C ARG A 48 22.64 -13.42 -15.98
N LEU A 49 23.55 -14.17 -16.60
CA LEU A 49 24.91 -14.39 -16.12
C LEU A 49 25.74 -13.12 -16.17
N ARG A 50 25.59 -12.32 -17.24
CA ARG A 50 26.23 -11.02 -17.37
C ARG A 50 25.76 -10.03 -16.32
N LEU A 51 24.42 -9.90 -16.15
CA LEU A 51 23.83 -9.03 -15.14
C LEU A 51 24.21 -9.45 -13.70
N ALA A 52 24.28 -10.76 -13.42
CA ALA A 52 24.74 -11.24 -12.13
C ALA A 52 26.20 -10.91 -11.86
N LYS A 53 27.07 -11.06 -12.86
CA LYS A 53 28.50 -10.66 -12.73
C LYS A 53 28.69 -9.17 -12.55
N GLU A 54 27.92 -8.35 -13.27
CA GLU A 54 27.94 -6.89 -13.13
C GLU A 54 27.49 -6.46 -11.73
N TYR A 55 26.43 -7.08 -11.21
CA TYR A 55 25.94 -6.84 -9.87
C TYR A 55 26.94 -7.24 -8.79
N LEU A 56 27.54 -8.43 -8.90
CA LEU A 56 28.62 -8.87 -8.01
C LEU A 56 29.82 -7.91 -8.05
N GLY A 57 30.21 -7.43 -9.24
CA GLY A 57 31.31 -6.48 -9.37
C GLY A 57 31.02 -5.15 -8.68
N LYS A 58 29.79 -4.65 -8.73
CA LYS A 58 29.36 -3.42 -8.04
C LYS A 58 29.43 -3.59 -6.51
N ILE A 59 28.88 -4.68 -5.99
CA ILE A 59 28.93 -4.96 -4.54
C ILE A 59 30.35 -5.11 -4.05
N THR A 60 31.18 -5.87 -4.78
CA THR A 60 32.60 -6.07 -4.39
C THR A 60 33.36 -4.74 -4.39
N ALA A 61 33.10 -3.84 -5.35
CA ALA A 61 33.70 -2.53 -5.39
C ALA A 61 33.23 -1.62 -4.23
N GLN A 62 31.97 -1.69 -3.85
CA GLN A 62 31.42 -0.94 -2.71
C GLN A 62 32.01 -1.41 -1.38
N GLU A 63 32.10 -2.73 -1.16
CA GLU A 63 32.64 -3.32 0.08
C GLU A 63 34.20 -3.21 0.17
N ALA A 64 34.89 -3.06 -0.96
CA ALA A 64 36.34 -2.84 -1.00
C ALA A 64 36.72 -1.38 -0.76
N GLY A 65 35.79 -0.42 -0.97
CA GLY A 65 36.04 1.02 -0.80
C GLY A 65 35.85 1.56 0.63
N GLY A 66 35.42 0.74 1.54
CA GLY A 66 34.86 1.18 2.84
C GLY A 66 35.62 0.75 4.09
N THR A 67 36.99 0.68 4.15
CA THR A 67 37.72 0.75 5.43
C THR A 67 39.24 0.82 5.23
N ASP A 68 39.83 1.87 5.80
CA ASP A 68 41.29 1.99 6.05
C ASP A 68 41.67 1.44 7.46
N ASP A 69 40.86 0.60 8.07
CA ASP A 69 41.17 0.00 9.36
C ASP A 69 41.84 -1.37 9.17
N GLU A 70 43.18 -1.38 9.39
CA GLU A 70 44.09 -2.54 9.19
C GLU A 70 43.99 -3.65 10.24
N ASP A 71 43.02 -3.63 11.18
CA ASP A 71 43.03 -4.50 12.38
C ASP A 71 41.94 -5.57 12.46
N ASP A 72 41.21 -5.89 11.39
CA ASP A 72 40.15 -6.94 11.46
C ASP A 72 40.58 -8.26 10.77
N GLU A 73 41.35 -9.09 11.53
CA GLU A 73 41.70 -10.45 11.16
C GLU A 73 40.49 -11.38 11.22
N GLY A 74 39.55 -11.35 10.30
CA GLY A 74 38.52 -12.38 10.41
C GLY A 74 37.50 -12.55 9.31
N ASP A 75 37.09 -11.48 8.68
CA ASP A 75 36.03 -11.62 7.66
C ASP A 75 36.47 -10.93 6.36
N GLY A 76 37.11 -11.68 5.48
CA GLY A 76 37.56 -11.17 4.20
C GLY A 76 36.42 -10.55 3.40
N VAL A 77 36.76 -9.70 2.42
CA VAL A 77 35.79 -9.04 1.50
C VAL A 77 34.74 -10.00 0.97
N GLU A 78 35.10 -11.28 0.79
CA GLU A 78 34.15 -12.33 0.35
C GLU A 78 33.04 -12.61 1.39
N GLY A 79 33.35 -12.59 2.68
CA GLY A 79 32.36 -12.74 3.74
C GLY A 79 31.38 -11.59 3.80
N ARG A 80 31.88 -10.34 3.68
CA ARG A 80 31.03 -9.13 3.64
C ARG A 80 30.13 -9.11 2.41
N VAL A 81 30.67 -9.43 1.24
CA VAL A 81 29.89 -9.57 -0.01
C VAL A 81 28.84 -10.68 0.13
N GLY A 82 29.19 -11.81 0.76
CA GLY A 82 28.24 -12.89 1.03
C GLY A 82 27.11 -12.47 1.96
N ALA A 83 27.41 -11.75 3.03
CA ALA A 83 26.44 -11.21 3.97
C ALA A 83 25.52 -10.17 3.28
N ARG A 84 26.09 -9.29 2.46
CA ARG A 84 25.32 -8.30 1.67
C ARG A 84 24.37 -8.97 0.69
N LEU A 85 24.82 -9.98 -0.05
CA LEU A 85 23.98 -10.73 -0.96
C LEU A 85 22.85 -11.48 -0.25
N GLN A 86 23.11 -12.03 0.95
CA GLN A 86 22.07 -12.63 1.78
C GLN A 86 21.06 -11.58 2.23
N GLN A 87 21.53 -10.42 2.63
CA GLN A 87 20.67 -9.30 3.03
C GLN A 87 19.79 -8.85 1.86
N ASP A 88 20.36 -8.63 0.68
CA ASP A 88 19.63 -8.22 -0.52
C ASP A 88 18.61 -9.29 -0.97
N ALA A 89 18.97 -10.58 -0.84
CA ALA A 89 18.04 -11.68 -1.11
C ALA A 89 16.89 -11.74 -0.10
N LEU A 90 17.16 -11.51 1.18
CA LEU A 90 16.13 -11.41 2.23
C LEU A 90 15.24 -10.19 2.02
N GLU A 91 15.83 -9.08 1.58
CA GLU A 91 15.11 -7.87 1.23
C GLU A 91 14.22 -8.06 0.01
N ALA A 92 14.73 -8.68 -1.06
CA ALA A 92 13.93 -9.02 -2.25
C ALA A 92 12.78 -9.99 -1.93
N MET A 93 12.99 -10.90 -0.96
CA MET A 93 11.96 -11.79 -0.46
C MET A 93 10.98 -11.10 0.52
N GLY A 94 11.21 -9.85 0.91
CA GLY A 94 10.41 -9.14 1.91
C GLY A 94 10.54 -9.72 3.33
N LYS A 95 11.63 -10.43 3.62
CA LYS A 95 11.89 -11.07 4.91
C LYS A 95 12.83 -10.27 5.82
N LEU A 96 13.49 -9.27 5.27
CA LEU A 96 14.35 -8.39 6.08
C LEU A 96 13.44 -7.50 6.94
N PHE A 97 13.68 -7.48 8.23
CA PHE A 97 12.96 -6.68 9.21
C PHE A 97 13.97 -5.83 9.98
N LYS A 98 13.93 -4.52 9.75
CA LYS A 98 14.80 -3.56 10.42
C LYS A 98 14.17 -3.13 11.75
N LYS A 99 14.97 -3.06 12.81
CA LYS A 99 14.56 -2.49 14.09
C LYS A 99 14.98 -1.03 14.09
N VAL A 100 14.03 -0.15 13.92
CA VAL A 100 14.25 1.31 13.84
C VAL A 100 13.53 2.06 14.96
N ALA A 101 12.64 1.42 15.71
CA ALA A 101 11.86 2.08 16.73
C ALA A 101 12.73 2.70 17.86
N THR A 102 13.90 2.11 18.15
CA THR A 102 14.84 2.65 19.14
C THR A 102 15.44 3.99 18.71
N ASP A 103 15.65 4.21 17.43
CA ASP A 103 16.29 5.41 16.88
C ASP A 103 15.33 6.62 16.96
N TYR A 104 14.02 6.33 16.96
CA TYR A 104 12.98 7.35 17.16
C TYR A 104 12.72 7.69 18.63
N ALA A 105 13.20 6.89 19.58
CA ALA A 105 12.94 7.12 21.01
C ALA A 105 13.63 8.38 21.56
N GLU A 106 14.72 8.80 20.93
CA GLU A 106 15.48 10.00 21.32
C GLU A 106 15.05 11.25 20.54
N PHE A 107 14.11 11.11 19.58
CA PHE A 107 13.71 12.19 18.70
C PHE A 107 12.45 12.91 19.22
N GLU A 108 12.60 14.20 19.54
CA GLU A 108 11.49 15.08 19.89
C GLU A 108 10.92 15.74 18.61
N PHE A 109 9.65 15.48 18.32
CA PHE A 109 8.96 16.12 17.20
C PHE A 109 8.51 17.53 17.58
N ASP A 110 9.06 18.54 16.90
CA ASP A 110 8.63 19.92 17.06
C ASP A 110 7.38 20.19 16.21
N SER A 111 6.45 20.98 16.74
CA SER A 111 5.26 21.44 16.00
C SER A 111 5.61 22.22 14.74
N ASP A 112 6.76 22.92 14.74
CA ASP A 112 7.21 23.74 13.62
C ASP A 112 7.76 22.90 12.44
N SER A 113 8.15 21.64 12.67
CA SER A 113 8.58 20.70 11.63
C SER A 113 7.41 20.16 10.81
N THR A 114 6.16 20.38 11.26
CA THR A 114 4.96 19.87 10.60
C THR A 114 4.42 20.84 9.58
N LYS A 115 4.45 20.49 8.29
CA LYS A 115 3.86 21.27 7.19
C LYS A 115 2.40 20.89 7.00
N PHE A 116 1.48 21.86 7.07
CA PHE A 116 0.05 21.62 6.92
C PHE A 116 -0.49 22.13 5.57
N LEU A 117 -0.97 21.22 4.73
CA LEU A 117 -1.56 21.48 3.41
C LEU A 117 -3.08 21.55 3.49
N LYS A 118 -3.64 22.74 3.18
CA LYS A 118 -5.09 22.98 3.17
C LYS A 118 -5.67 22.72 1.78
N GLY A 119 -6.73 21.90 1.71
CA GLY A 119 -7.36 21.61 0.42
C GLY A 119 -8.82 21.23 0.47
N HIS A 120 -9.23 20.57 1.53
CA HIS A 120 -10.57 20.05 1.70
C HIS A 120 -11.46 20.98 2.53
N ARG A 121 -12.75 21.05 2.14
CA ARG A 121 -13.78 21.79 2.90
C ARG A 121 -14.26 20.99 4.12
N LEU A 122 -14.43 19.68 3.96
CA LEU A 122 -14.84 18.75 5.00
C LEU A 122 -13.64 17.86 5.43
N PRO A 123 -13.76 17.12 6.53
CA PRO A 123 -12.68 16.25 7.04
C PRO A 123 -12.14 15.28 6.00
N VAL A 124 -10.83 15.13 5.99
CA VAL A 124 -10.16 14.07 5.23
C VAL A 124 -10.57 12.73 5.82
N THR A 125 -10.93 11.78 4.98
CA THR A 125 -11.40 10.45 5.36
C THR A 125 -10.37 9.37 5.09
N SER A 126 -9.60 9.52 4.00
CA SER A 126 -8.58 8.55 3.60
C SER A 126 -7.45 9.24 2.85
N LEU A 127 -6.27 8.67 2.97
CA LEU A 127 -5.03 9.06 2.30
C LEU A 127 -4.38 7.85 1.67
N CYS A 128 -3.70 8.06 0.56
CA CYS A 128 -2.71 7.13 0.04
C CYS A 128 -1.56 7.89 -0.61
N LEU A 129 -0.39 7.29 -0.56
CA LEU A 129 0.86 7.77 -1.13
C LEU A 129 1.30 6.78 -2.20
N LEU A 130 1.82 7.26 -3.32
CA LEU A 130 2.47 6.41 -4.30
C LEU A 130 3.87 5.99 -3.81
N GLU A 131 4.39 4.90 -4.34
CA GLU A 131 5.74 4.41 -4.02
C GLU A 131 6.85 5.40 -4.43
N ASP A 132 6.57 6.35 -5.34
CA ASP A 132 7.47 7.43 -5.73
C ASP A 132 7.77 8.41 -4.57
N GLY A 133 6.92 8.43 -3.54
CA GLY A 133 7.01 9.36 -2.42
C GLY A 133 6.83 10.83 -2.80
N LYS A 134 6.40 11.12 -4.04
CA LYS A 134 6.19 12.50 -4.54
C LYS A 134 4.72 12.85 -4.67
N THR A 135 3.89 11.86 -5.01
CA THR A 135 2.47 12.05 -5.29
C THR A 135 1.60 11.40 -4.21
N ALA A 136 0.75 12.19 -3.58
CA ALA A 136 -0.24 11.72 -2.61
C ALA A 136 -1.67 11.99 -3.09
N PHE A 137 -2.61 11.17 -2.64
CA PHE A 137 -4.03 11.35 -2.88
C PHE A 137 -4.77 11.44 -1.56
N SER A 138 -5.76 12.33 -1.52
CA SER A 138 -6.62 12.47 -0.36
C SER A 138 -8.09 12.56 -0.75
N ALA A 139 -8.92 11.90 0.02
CA ALA A 139 -10.36 11.98 -0.11
C ALA A 139 -10.99 12.59 1.13
N ALA A 140 -12.15 13.22 0.95
CA ALA A 140 -12.87 13.85 2.04
C ALA A 140 -14.38 13.52 2.02
N LYS A 141 -15.05 13.88 3.12
CA LYS A 141 -16.49 13.67 3.30
C LYS A 141 -17.37 14.41 2.28
N ASP A 142 -16.85 15.43 1.60
CA ASP A 142 -17.55 16.17 0.54
C ASP A 142 -17.47 15.49 -0.83
N GLY A 143 -16.84 14.31 -0.90
CA GLY A 143 -16.60 13.59 -2.14
C GLY A 143 -15.49 14.19 -3.00
N SER A 144 -14.73 15.15 -2.46
CA SER A 144 -13.57 15.68 -3.16
C SER A 144 -12.40 14.69 -3.09
N LEU A 145 -11.80 14.44 -4.26
CA LEU A 145 -10.58 13.67 -4.45
C LEU A 145 -9.51 14.61 -4.97
N LEU A 146 -8.42 14.75 -4.21
CA LEU A 146 -7.32 15.64 -4.55
C LEU A 146 -6.04 14.82 -4.76
N ARG A 147 -5.32 15.15 -5.82
CA ARG A 147 -3.94 14.75 -6.08
C ARG A 147 -3.02 15.85 -5.59
N TRP A 148 -2.01 15.52 -4.84
CA TRP A 148 -1.00 16.42 -4.30
C TRP A 148 0.37 16.07 -4.87
N ASP A 149 1.04 17.06 -5.39
CA ASP A 149 2.47 17.03 -5.64
C ASP A 149 3.14 17.57 -4.35
N LEU A 150 3.81 16.68 -3.63
CA LEU A 150 4.41 17.00 -2.33
C LEU A 150 5.64 17.89 -2.48
N ALA A 151 6.38 17.76 -3.58
CA ALA A 151 7.55 18.59 -3.86
C ALA A 151 7.16 20.05 -4.15
N GLN A 152 6.20 20.24 -5.05
CA GLN A 152 5.71 21.57 -5.43
C GLN A 152 4.60 22.09 -4.51
N GLN A 153 4.11 21.29 -3.57
CA GLN A 153 2.95 21.58 -2.71
C GLN A 153 1.69 22.00 -3.49
N LYS A 154 1.57 21.50 -4.71
CA LYS A 154 0.46 21.81 -5.63
C LYS A 154 -0.62 20.76 -5.51
N LYS A 155 -1.88 21.19 -5.57
CA LYS A 155 -3.04 20.30 -5.57
C LYS A 155 -3.79 20.37 -6.89
N THR A 156 -4.26 19.21 -7.35
CA THR A 156 -5.13 19.07 -8.51
C THR A 156 -6.36 18.27 -8.10
N LYS A 157 -7.53 18.73 -8.49
CA LYS A 157 -8.79 18.02 -8.17
C LYS A 157 -9.11 17.03 -9.28
N LEU A 158 -9.31 15.77 -8.93
CA LEU A 158 -9.88 14.78 -9.83
C LEU A 158 -11.40 14.94 -9.86
N THR A 159 -11.97 15.02 -11.05
CA THR A 159 -13.40 15.25 -11.25
C THR A 159 -14.02 14.07 -11.95
N LEU A 160 -15.21 13.68 -11.51
CA LEU A 160 -16.00 12.67 -12.20
C LEU A 160 -16.45 13.19 -13.57
N PRO A 161 -16.54 12.32 -14.59
CA PRO A 161 -17.14 12.66 -15.87
C PRO A 161 -18.56 13.16 -15.68
N LYS A 162 -19.02 14.09 -16.55
CA LYS A 162 -20.38 14.64 -16.48
C LYS A 162 -21.46 13.60 -16.74
N ASP A 163 -21.10 12.53 -17.44
CA ASP A 163 -22.00 11.45 -17.85
C ASP A 163 -22.11 10.32 -16.80
N ASP A 164 -21.47 10.46 -15.61
CA ASP A 164 -21.61 9.47 -14.53
C ASP A 164 -23.00 9.56 -13.89
N VAL A 165 -23.89 8.67 -14.38
CA VAL A 165 -25.29 8.53 -13.91
C VAL A 165 -25.36 8.25 -12.40
N ALA A 166 -24.33 7.68 -11.81
CA ALA A 166 -24.28 7.43 -10.38
C ALA A 166 -23.97 8.72 -9.59
N ALA A 167 -23.20 9.64 -10.16
CA ALA A 167 -22.96 10.95 -9.58
C ALA A 167 -24.22 11.83 -9.60
N GLU A 168 -25.09 11.69 -10.60
CA GLU A 168 -26.37 12.38 -10.66
C GLU A 168 -27.38 11.90 -9.62
N LYS A 169 -27.36 10.61 -9.29
CA LYS A 169 -28.25 10.00 -8.27
C LYS A 169 -27.88 10.36 -6.83
N ALA A 170 -26.65 10.82 -6.59
CA ALA A 170 -26.21 11.28 -5.27
C ALA A 170 -26.82 12.65 -4.94
N THR A 171 -27.96 12.63 -4.24
CA THR A 171 -28.77 13.82 -3.94
C THR A 171 -28.22 14.67 -2.80
N THR A 172 -27.37 14.09 -1.95
CA THR A 172 -26.81 14.75 -0.77
C THR A 172 -25.29 14.66 -0.72
N ASP A 173 -24.64 15.64 -0.07
CA ASP A 173 -23.19 15.62 0.21
C ASP A 173 -22.79 14.35 0.99
N LYS A 174 -23.71 13.76 1.74
CA LYS A 174 -23.49 12.52 2.49
C LYS A 174 -23.31 11.31 1.57
N ASP A 175 -24.06 11.27 0.47
CA ASP A 175 -24.03 10.13 -0.47
C ASP A 175 -22.75 10.16 -1.31
N ARG A 176 -22.13 11.33 -1.49
CA ARG A 176 -20.87 11.52 -2.21
C ARG A 176 -19.62 11.23 -1.37
N CYS A 177 -19.78 10.98 -0.06
CA CYS A 177 -18.66 10.77 0.86
C CYS A 177 -17.79 9.60 0.42
N ILE A 178 -16.51 9.87 0.13
CA ILE A 178 -15.49 8.84 -0.11
C ILE A 178 -14.95 8.43 1.26
N LEU A 179 -14.89 7.13 1.55
CA LEU A 179 -14.44 6.58 2.83
C LEU A 179 -13.07 5.91 2.74
N ALA A 180 -12.71 5.38 1.58
CA ALA A 180 -11.49 4.64 1.37
C ALA A 180 -10.79 5.02 0.06
N LEU A 181 -9.46 5.04 0.10
CA LEU A 181 -8.56 5.15 -1.03
C LEU A 181 -7.49 4.07 -0.94
N ALA A 182 -7.08 3.58 -2.09
CA ALA A 182 -5.90 2.74 -2.25
C ALA A 182 -5.25 3.02 -3.61
N ALA A 183 -3.94 2.97 -3.67
CA ALA A 183 -3.17 3.09 -4.90
C ALA A 183 -2.44 1.78 -5.20
N SER A 184 -2.28 1.47 -6.48
CA SER A 184 -1.49 0.32 -6.92
C SER A 184 0.01 0.61 -6.72
N SER A 185 0.80 -0.43 -6.45
CA SER A 185 2.25 -0.31 -6.22
C SER A 185 3.03 0.19 -7.44
N ASP A 186 2.51 -0.05 -8.65
CA ASP A 186 3.11 0.49 -9.89
C ASP A 186 2.69 1.93 -10.21
N GLY A 187 1.86 2.55 -9.38
CA GLY A 187 1.41 3.91 -9.54
C GLY A 187 0.44 4.17 -10.68
N LYS A 188 -0.08 3.12 -11.36
CA LYS A 188 -0.99 3.29 -12.50
C LYS A 188 -2.43 3.51 -12.09
N PHE A 189 -2.90 2.77 -11.08
CA PHE A 189 -4.29 2.76 -10.67
C PHE A 189 -4.47 3.37 -9.29
N LEU A 190 -5.52 4.18 -9.16
CA LEU A 190 -6.04 4.64 -7.89
C LEU A 190 -7.47 4.12 -7.76
N ALA A 191 -7.80 3.51 -6.64
CA ALA A 191 -9.15 3.08 -6.32
C ALA A 191 -9.77 3.97 -5.25
N SER A 192 -11.03 4.36 -5.42
CA SER A 192 -11.82 5.10 -4.44
C SER A 192 -13.14 4.41 -4.17
N GLY A 193 -13.54 4.35 -2.89
CA GLY A 193 -14.80 3.75 -2.46
C GLY A 193 -15.51 4.62 -1.43
N GLY A 194 -16.83 4.61 -1.45
CA GLY A 194 -17.58 5.50 -0.60
C GLY A 194 -18.99 5.04 -0.29
N ARG A 195 -19.83 5.99 0.19
CA ARG A 195 -21.21 5.75 0.56
C ARG A 195 -22.14 5.48 -0.62
N ASP A 196 -21.72 5.83 -1.81
CA ASP A 196 -22.41 5.53 -3.05
C ASP A 196 -22.37 4.05 -3.46
N LYS A 197 -21.67 3.20 -2.68
CA LYS A 197 -21.55 1.73 -2.86
C LYS A 197 -20.74 1.32 -4.10
N LEU A 198 -20.05 2.28 -4.73
CA LEU A 198 -19.24 2.06 -5.91
C LEU A 198 -17.76 1.99 -5.57
N VAL A 199 -17.05 1.16 -6.29
CA VAL A 199 -15.59 1.17 -6.33
C VAL A 199 -15.19 1.78 -7.68
N ARG A 200 -14.58 2.97 -7.64
CA ARG A 200 -14.13 3.68 -8.84
C ARG A 200 -12.63 3.51 -9.00
N VAL A 201 -12.23 3.20 -10.21
CA VAL A 201 -10.84 3.04 -10.60
C VAL A 201 -10.44 4.19 -11.52
N TRP A 202 -9.36 4.86 -11.15
CA TRP A 202 -8.83 6.04 -11.81
C TRP A 202 -7.46 5.72 -12.41
N ASP A 203 -7.19 6.27 -13.58
CA ASP A 203 -5.86 6.34 -14.15
C ASP A 203 -5.09 7.47 -13.46
N VAL A 204 -3.97 7.13 -12.84
CA VAL A 204 -3.16 8.10 -12.06
C VAL A 204 -2.47 9.12 -12.97
N GLU A 205 -1.99 8.71 -14.16
CA GLU A 205 -1.30 9.61 -15.09
C GLU A 205 -2.25 10.63 -15.68
N LYS A 206 -3.38 10.15 -16.23
CA LYS A 206 -4.38 11.01 -16.89
C LYS A 206 -5.25 11.75 -15.90
N GLY A 207 -5.44 11.21 -14.69
CA GLY A 207 -6.37 11.73 -13.69
C GLY A 207 -7.84 11.52 -14.06
N GLU A 208 -8.13 10.55 -14.94
CA GLU A 208 -9.47 10.24 -15.46
C GLU A 208 -10.03 8.97 -14.82
N LEU A 209 -11.35 8.91 -14.73
CA LEU A 209 -12.07 7.72 -14.30
C LEU A 209 -12.03 6.68 -15.43
N GLN A 210 -11.48 5.48 -15.15
CA GLN A 210 -11.46 4.38 -16.09
C GLN A 210 -12.72 3.53 -16.00
N GLU A 211 -13.09 3.09 -14.79
CA GLU A 211 -14.20 2.18 -14.59
C GLU A 211 -14.86 2.39 -13.23
N SER A 212 -16.15 2.06 -13.13
CA SER A 212 -16.95 2.11 -11.90
C SER A 212 -17.59 0.76 -11.63
N PHE A 213 -17.03 0.03 -10.67
CA PHE A 213 -17.53 -1.28 -10.29
C PHE A 213 -18.74 -1.18 -9.37
N THR A 214 -19.79 -1.87 -9.75
CA THR A 214 -21.02 -2.04 -8.97
C THR A 214 -21.05 -3.42 -8.31
N GLY A 215 -21.83 -3.59 -7.23
CA GLY A 215 -22.03 -4.91 -6.64
C GLY A 215 -22.09 -4.92 -5.12
N HIS A 216 -21.52 -3.93 -4.42
CA HIS A 216 -21.76 -3.76 -2.99
C HIS A 216 -23.16 -3.26 -2.72
N ARG A 217 -23.75 -3.76 -1.61
CA ARG A 217 -25.10 -3.39 -1.20
C ARG A 217 -25.14 -2.22 -0.24
N ASP A 218 -23.98 -1.88 0.33
CA ASP A 218 -23.81 -0.77 1.27
C ASP A 218 -22.46 -0.06 1.04
N ALA A 219 -22.18 0.98 1.84
CA ALA A 219 -20.99 1.80 1.71
C ALA A 219 -19.68 0.98 1.69
N VAL A 220 -18.78 1.34 0.79
CA VAL A 220 -17.43 0.79 0.72
C VAL A 220 -16.56 1.53 1.73
N SER A 221 -16.10 0.84 2.76
CA SER A 221 -15.40 1.39 3.92
C SER A 221 -13.88 1.26 3.86
N ALA A 222 -13.40 0.25 3.14
CA ALA A 222 -11.98 -0.07 3.05
C ALA A 222 -11.61 -0.60 1.66
N LEU A 223 -10.43 -0.26 1.22
CA LEU A 223 -9.81 -0.70 -0.03
C LEU A 223 -8.37 -1.10 0.24
N ALA A 224 -7.90 -2.15 -0.41
CA ALA A 224 -6.51 -2.56 -0.38
C ALA A 224 -6.09 -3.16 -1.72
N PHE A 225 -4.95 -2.73 -2.23
CA PHE A 225 -4.28 -3.40 -3.34
C PHE A 225 -3.33 -4.46 -2.80
N ARG A 226 -3.22 -5.56 -3.50
CA ARG A 226 -2.13 -6.49 -3.30
C ARG A 226 -0.87 -5.90 -3.93
N LEU A 227 0.23 -5.90 -3.18
CA LEU A 227 1.50 -5.37 -3.67
C LEU A 227 2.01 -6.15 -4.88
N ARG A 228 2.59 -5.44 -5.84
CA ARG A 228 3.11 -5.96 -7.12
C ARG A 228 2.07 -6.70 -7.96
N SER A 229 0.80 -6.36 -7.81
CA SER A 229 -0.29 -6.96 -8.56
C SER A 229 -1.42 -5.94 -8.73
N HIS A 230 -2.28 -6.16 -9.73
CA HIS A 230 -3.47 -5.36 -9.96
C HIS A 230 -4.74 -5.96 -9.32
N SER A 231 -4.56 -6.81 -8.31
CA SER A 231 -5.68 -7.33 -7.51
C SER A 231 -6.10 -6.30 -6.47
N LEU A 232 -7.35 -5.90 -6.53
CA LEU A 232 -7.98 -4.96 -5.61
C LEU A 232 -8.99 -5.67 -4.73
N PHE A 233 -8.98 -5.39 -3.43
CA PHE A 233 -9.97 -5.86 -2.48
C PHE A 233 -10.76 -4.69 -1.93
N SER A 234 -12.08 -4.84 -1.86
CA SER A 234 -12.99 -3.86 -1.31
C SER A 234 -13.84 -4.44 -0.19
N GLY A 235 -13.82 -3.81 0.98
CA GLY A 235 -14.65 -4.15 2.13
C GLY A 235 -15.79 -3.17 2.28
N SER A 236 -16.95 -3.67 2.69
CA SER A 236 -18.16 -2.86 2.79
C SER A 236 -18.91 -3.10 4.10
N PHE A 237 -19.78 -2.15 4.43
CA PHE A 237 -20.76 -2.28 5.51
C PHE A 237 -21.82 -3.36 5.23
N ASP A 238 -21.90 -3.86 3.99
CA ASP A 238 -22.71 -5.04 3.65
C ASP A 238 -22.14 -6.37 4.18
N ARG A 239 -21.03 -6.33 4.96
CA ARG A 239 -20.34 -7.47 5.59
C ARG A 239 -19.60 -8.37 4.61
N SER A 240 -19.47 -7.98 3.36
CA SER A 240 -18.76 -8.71 2.32
C SER A 240 -17.45 -8.02 1.93
N ILE A 241 -16.52 -8.82 1.45
CA ILE A 241 -15.31 -8.34 0.81
C ILE A 241 -15.36 -8.83 -0.63
N LYS A 242 -15.08 -7.96 -1.59
CA LYS A 242 -15.03 -8.30 -3.01
C LYS A 242 -13.62 -8.19 -3.54
N HIS A 243 -13.27 -9.14 -4.37
CA HIS A 243 -12.01 -9.21 -5.10
C HIS A 243 -12.25 -8.81 -6.57
N TRP A 244 -11.40 -7.90 -7.07
CA TRP A 244 -11.45 -7.35 -8.41
C TRP A 244 -10.08 -7.52 -9.06
N ASN A 245 -10.06 -7.86 -10.34
CA ASN A 245 -8.86 -7.88 -11.17
C ASN A 245 -8.87 -6.66 -12.11
N LEU A 246 -7.94 -5.72 -11.88
CA LEU A 246 -7.88 -4.50 -12.70
C LEU A 246 -7.14 -4.71 -14.04
N THR A 247 -6.46 -5.83 -14.24
CA THR A 247 -5.91 -6.15 -15.57
C THR A 247 -7.02 -6.46 -16.56
N GLU A 248 -8.06 -7.15 -16.08
CA GLU A 248 -9.24 -7.52 -16.86
C GLU A 248 -10.43 -6.59 -16.63
N MET A 249 -10.28 -5.60 -15.72
CA MET A 249 -11.35 -4.70 -15.27
C MET A 249 -12.62 -5.44 -14.87
N GLY A 250 -12.46 -6.54 -14.10
CA GLY A 250 -13.54 -7.46 -13.78
C GLY A 250 -13.65 -7.87 -12.32
N TYR A 251 -14.85 -8.32 -11.97
CA TYR A 251 -15.13 -8.96 -10.69
C TYR A 251 -14.59 -10.40 -10.70
N VAL A 252 -13.94 -10.81 -9.60
CA VAL A 252 -13.42 -12.16 -9.42
C VAL A 252 -14.33 -12.96 -8.49
N GLU A 253 -14.43 -12.58 -7.23
CA GLU A 253 -15.16 -13.33 -6.20
C GLU A 253 -15.63 -12.46 -5.04
N THR A 254 -16.51 -13.02 -4.20
CA THR A 254 -16.94 -12.38 -2.95
C THR A 254 -16.62 -13.26 -1.76
N LEU A 255 -15.91 -12.72 -0.79
CA LEU A 255 -15.56 -13.38 0.46
C LEU A 255 -16.60 -13.05 1.53
N PHE A 256 -17.28 -14.09 2.02
CA PHE A 256 -18.30 -13.98 3.05
C PHE A 256 -17.82 -14.53 4.38
N GLY A 257 -18.18 -13.87 5.48
CA GLY A 257 -17.86 -14.39 6.82
C GLY A 257 -18.09 -13.39 7.93
N HIS A 258 -17.77 -12.10 7.75
CA HIS A 258 -18.03 -11.07 8.76
C HIS A 258 -19.52 -11.02 9.16
N GLN A 259 -19.76 -10.86 10.46
CA GLN A 259 -21.10 -10.79 11.02
C GLN A 259 -21.64 -9.35 11.12
N SER A 260 -20.73 -8.37 11.05
CA SER A 260 -21.04 -6.94 11.03
C SER A 260 -20.17 -6.22 9.98
N GLU A 261 -20.24 -4.90 9.97
CA GLU A 261 -19.56 -4.03 9.01
C GLU A 261 -18.04 -4.29 9.00
N VAL A 262 -17.47 -4.35 7.80
CA VAL A 262 -16.01 -4.38 7.59
C VAL A 262 -15.50 -2.96 7.65
N ASN A 263 -14.54 -2.64 8.53
CA ASN A 263 -14.02 -1.29 8.71
C ASN A 263 -12.63 -1.07 8.11
N GLY A 264 -11.80 -2.10 8.10
CA GLY A 264 -10.43 -2.04 7.59
C GLY A 264 -10.05 -3.26 6.77
N LEU A 265 -9.19 -3.05 5.78
CA LEU A 265 -8.58 -4.06 4.93
C LEU A 265 -7.12 -3.73 4.72
N ASP A 266 -6.30 -4.77 4.59
CA ASP A 266 -4.93 -4.65 4.12
C ASP A 266 -4.45 -5.93 3.43
N SER A 267 -3.48 -5.80 2.50
CA SER A 267 -2.90 -6.91 1.77
C SER A 267 -1.45 -6.59 1.43
N LEU A 268 -0.56 -7.59 1.49
CA LEU A 268 0.85 -7.49 1.11
C LEU A 268 1.13 -8.32 -0.15
N TYR A 269 2.26 -9.01 -0.18
CA TYR A 269 2.74 -9.75 -1.37
C TYR A 269 2.02 -11.07 -1.62
N LYS A 270 1.67 -11.81 -0.55
CA LYS A 270 0.98 -13.09 -0.68
C LYS A 270 -0.48 -12.90 -1.07
N GLU A 271 -1.09 -13.91 -1.66
CA GLU A 271 -2.52 -13.93 -1.97
C GLU A 271 -3.35 -14.10 -0.70
N ARG A 272 -3.20 -13.13 0.20
CA ARG A 272 -3.87 -13.05 1.48
C ARG A 272 -4.38 -11.65 1.72
N VAL A 273 -5.54 -11.58 2.33
CA VAL A 273 -6.16 -10.32 2.76
C VAL A 273 -6.45 -10.41 4.24
N VAL A 274 -6.12 -9.37 4.97
CA VAL A 274 -6.53 -9.21 6.36
C VAL A 274 -7.66 -8.20 6.42
N SER A 275 -8.70 -8.54 7.14
CA SER A 275 -9.85 -7.65 7.36
C SER A 275 -10.18 -7.54 8.84
N CYS A 276 -10.64 -6.38 9.25
CA CYS A 276 -11.19 -6.16 10.58
C CYS A 276 -12.59 -5.56 10.50
N GLY A 277 -13.42 -5.82 11.48
CA GLY A 277 -14.80 -5.38 11.47
C GLY A 277 -15.36 -5.08 12.84
N ARG A 278 -16.58 -4.55 12.82
CA ARG A 278 -17.36 -4.22 14.00
C ARG A 278 -17.84 -5.46 14.77
N ASP A 279 -17.74 -6.65 14.15
CA ASP A 279 -17.98 -7.94 14.80
C ASP A 279 -16.88 -8.38 15.77
N ARG A 280 -15.91 -7.52 16.07
CA ARG A 280 -14.74 -7.74 16.96
C ARG A 280 -13.84 -8.88 16.46
N SER A 281 -13.92 -9.20 15.17
CA SER A 281 -13.08 -10.22 14.55
C SER A 281 -12.06 -9.62 13.58
N VAL A 282 -10.87 -10.19 13.58
CA VAL A 282 -9.92 -10.07 12.49
C VAL A 282 -9.95 -11.35 11.69
N ARG A 283 -9.97 -11.25 10.38
CA ARG A 283 -9.98 -12.40 9.49
C ARG A 283 -8.83 -12.32 8.51
N VAL A 284 -8.13 -13.43 8.37
CA VAL A 284 -7.10 -13.60 7.35
C VAL A 284 -7.65 -14.55 6.29
N TRP A 285 -7.84 -14.03 5.10
CA TRP A 285 -8.36 -14.75 3.96
C TRP A 285 -7.21 -15.24 3.11
N LYS A 286 -7.20 -16.51 2.83
CA LYS A 286 -6.23 -17.15 1.94
C LYS A 286 -6.95 -17.45 0.63
N ILE A 287 -6.73 -16.60 -0.36
CA ILE A 287 -7.48 -16.62 -1.62
C ILE A 287 -7.32 -17.94 -2.38
N PRO A 288 -6.09 -18.47 -2.62
CA PRO A 288 -5.93 -19.72 -3.38
C PRO A 288 -6.48 -20.96 -2.66
N GLU A 289 -6.53 -20.93 -1.34
CA GLU A 289 -7.00 -22.05 -0.51
C GLU A 289 -8.50 -21.96 -0.22
N GLU A 290 -9.17 -20.86 -0.60
CA GLU A 290 -10.57 -20.52 -0.27
C GLU A 290 -10.89 -20.68 1.22
N THR A 291 -9.88 -20.43 2.08
CA THR A 291 -9.97 -20.63 3.54
C THR A 291 -9.79 -19.32 4.28
N GLN A 292 -10.31 -19.26 5.51
CA GLN A 292 -10.13 -18.11 6.38
C GLN A 292 -9.69 -18.53 7.78
N LEU A 293 -8.83 -17.71 8.39
CA LEU A 293 -8.52 -17.76 9.80
C LEU A 293 -9.30 -16.65 10.50
N VAL A 294 -9.94 -16.97 11.61
CA VAL A 294 -10.75 -16.01 12.39
C VAL A 294 -10.15 -15.83 13.77
N PHE A 295 -9.92 -14.59 14.13
CA PHE A 295 -9.37 -14.19 15.42
C PHE A 295 -10.35 -13.22 16.09
N TYR A 296 -10.62 -13.43 17.38
CA TYR A 296 -11.52 -12.56 18.15
C TYR A 296 -10.73 -11.74 19.15
N GLY A 297 -10.96 -10.43 19.14
CA GLY A 297 -10.44 -9.50 20.14
C GLY A 297 -11.23 -9.54 21.44
N ASN A 298 -10.64 -9.05 22.50
CA ASN A 298 -11.29 -8.96 23.81
C ASN A 298 -12.08 -7.66 23.99
N SER A 299 -11.84 -6.68 23.14
CA SER A 299 -12.35 -5.31 23.23
C SER A 299 -13.48 -5.06 22.23
N GLY A 300 -13.83 -3.82 22.00
CA GLY A 300 -14.90 -3.38 21.14
C GLY A 300 -14.71 -3.60 19.65
N SER A 301 -15.23 -2.69 18.84
CA SER A 301 -15.07 -2.70 17.38
C SER A 301 -13.60 -2.54 16.98
N MET A 302 -13.18 -3.21 15.93
CA MET A 302 -11.88 -2.98 15.31
C MET A 302 -12.06 -2.14 14.05
N ASP A 303 -11.43 -0.96 14.02
CA ASP A 303 -11.73 0.03 12.99
C ASP A 303 -10.63 0.20 11.96
N CYS A 304 -9.42 -0.19 12.28
CA CYS A 304 -8.30 -0.16 11.36
C CYS A 304 -7.42 -1.40 11.52
N VAL A 305 -6.84 -1.85 10.42
CA VAL A 305 -5.87 -2.94 10.36
C VAL A 305 -4.79 -2.61 9.37
N LYS A 306 -3.55 -2.95 9.73
CA LYS A 306 -2.40 -2.89 8.83
C LYS A 306 -1.50 -4.10 9.04
N MET A 307 -1.00 -4.64 7.93
CA MET A 307 -0.06 -5.75 7.96
C MET A 307 1.36 -5.22 8.15
N VAL A 308 2.09 -5.79 9.10
CA VAL A 308 3.53 -5.55 9.32
C VAL A 308 4.33 -6.48 8.42
N THR A 309 3.96 -7.74 8.45
CA THR A 309 4.49 -8.80 7.56
C THR A 309 3.34 -9.69 7.10
N ASP A 310 3.62 -10.66 6.24
CA ASP A 310 2.62 -11.66 5.82
C ASP A 310 2.01 -12.49 6.97
N GLU A 311 2.62 -12.43 8.18
CA GLU A 311 2.20 -13.22 9.34
C GLU A 311 1.79 -12.35 10.54
N TYR A 312 2.28 -11.11 10.61
CA TYR A 312 1.99 -10.17 11.68
C TYR A 312 1.16 -8.99 11.18
N TYR A 313 0.19 -8.58 11.97
CA TYR A 313 -0.66 -7.42 11.68
C TYR A 313 -1.09 -6.71 12.96
N VAL A 314 -1.32 -5.42 12.85
CA VAL A 314 -1.74 -4.53 13.94
C VAL A 314 -3.16 -4.08 13.69
N THR A 315 -3.94 -4.00 14.76
CA THR A 315 -5.31 -3.45 14.74
C THR A 315 -5.48 -2.38 15.77
N GLY A 316 -6.27 -1.37 15.44
CA GLY A 316 -6.73 -0.35 16.38
C GLY A 316 -8.23 -0.48 16.62
N GLY A 317 -8.63 -0.30 17.88
CA GLY A 317 -10.00 -0.46 18.36
C GLY A 317 -10.68 0.85 18.76
N ASP A 318 -11.99 0.79 18.96
CA ASP A 318 -12.83 1.88 19.47
C ASP A 318 -12.64 2.12 20.97
N ASP A 319 -12.01 1.17 21.67
CA ASP A 319 -11.61 1.25 23.08
C ASP A 319 -10.23 1.92 23.30
N GLY A 320 -9.59 2.40 22.24
CA GLY A 320 -8.25 2.98 22.29
C GLY A 320 -7.14 1.95 22.45
N SER A 321 -7.40 0.67 22.27
CA SER A 321 -6.38 -0.38 22.32
C SER A 321 -5.73 -0.65 20.98
N LEU A 322 -4.40 -0.86 20.98
CA LEU A 322 -3.64 -1.41 19.86
C LEU A 322 -3.33 -2.87 20.13
N SER A 323 -3.57 -3.74 19.17
CA SER A 323 -3.31 -5.17 19.29
C SER A 323 -2.43 -5.66 18.15
N LEU A 324 -1.33 -6.34 18.51
CA LEU A 324 -0.45 -7.04 17.57
C LEU A 324 -0.87 -8.50 17.50
N TRP A 325 -1.06 -9.00 16.30
CA TRP A 325 -1.53 -10.35 16.01
C TRP A 325 -0.49 -11.15 15.24
N PHE A 326 -0.57 -12.45 15.40
CA PHE A 326 0.22 -13.44 14.66
C PHE A 326 -0.66 -14.58 14.17
N ASN A 327 -0.52 -14.97 12.92
CA ASN A 327 -1.34 -16.02 12.28
C ASN A 327 -1.32 -17.38 12.99
N GLY A 328 -0.26 -17.68 13.72
CA GLY A 328 -0.11 -18.93 14.48
C GLY A 328 -0.76 -18.94 15.86
N ARG A 329 -1.33 -17.81 16.32
CA ARG A 329 -1.91 -17.68 17.66
C ARG A 329 -3.34 -17.14 17.60
N LYS A 330 -4.27 -17.78 18.33
CA LYS A 330 -5.68 -17.34 18.39
C LYS A 330 -5.90 -16.05 19.19
N LYS A 331 -4.97 -15.66 20.06
CA LYS A 331 -5.00 -14.44 20.84
C LYS A 331 -3.92 -13.49 20.36
N PRO A 332 -4.09 -12.17 20.54
CA PRO A 332 -3.05 -11.20 20.19
C PRO A 332 -1.74 -11.51 20.93
N VAL A 333 -0.63 -11.24 20.30
CA VAL A 333 0.73 -11.41 20.85
C VAL A 333 0.99 -10.36 21.91
N CYS A 334 0.59 -9.13 21.62
CA CYS A 334 0.71 -7.99 22.51
C CYS A 334 -0.56 -7.14 22.38
N VAL A 335 -0.99 -6.54 23.49
CA VAL A 335 -2.06 -5.56 23.54
C VAL A 335 -1.57 -4.38 24.36
N VAL A 336 -1.61 -3.20 23.75
CA VAL A 336 -1.37 -1.93 24.45
C VAL A 336 -2.74 -1.34 24.77
N PRO A 337 -3.21 -1.46 26.02
CA PRO A 337 -4.49 -0.89 26.40
C PRO A 337 -4.35 0.63 26.54
N ASN A 338 -5.40 1.36 26.24
CA ASN A 338 -5.47 2.81 26.39
C ASN A 338 -4.33 3.56 25.70
N ALA A 339 -3.90 3.09 24.52
CA ALA A 339 -2.84 3.74 23.74
C ALA A 339 -3.15 5.22 23.44
N HIS A 340 -4.41 5.62 23.48
CA HIS A 340 -4.92 6.97 23.26
C HIS A 340 -5.93 7.40 24.35
N ASP A 341 -5.59 7.21 25.63
CA ASP A 341 -6.46 7.56 26.76
C ASP A 341 -7.90 7.01 26.64
N GLY A 342 -8.04 5.82 26.08
CA GLY A 342 -9.34 5.19 25.83
C GLY A 342 -10.15 5.83 24.69
N LYS A 343 -9.55 6.75 23.90
CA LYS A 343 -10.20 7.32 22.72
C LYS A 343 -10.02 6.43 21.51
N TRP A 344 -10.95 6.53 20.61
CA TRP A 344 -11.07 5.74 19.40
C TRP A 344 -9.86 5.89 18.46
N ILE A 345 -9.19 4.78 18.11
CA ILE A 345 -8.11 4.75 17.12
C ILE A 345 -8.72 4.69 15.73
N SER A 346 -8.67 5.79 15.01
CA SER A 346 -9.28 5.93 13.68
C SER A 346 -8.38 5.46 12.55
N SER A 347 -7.06 5.46 12.76
CA SER A 347 -6.09 5.07 11.73
C SER A 347 -4.84 4.44 12.33
N VAL A 348 -4.27 3.50 11.59
CA VAL A 348 -2.97 2.87 11.87
C VAL A 348 -2.19 2.86 10.58
N ALA A 349 -0.90 3.17 10.65
CA ALA A 349 0.05 2.98 9.56
C ALA A 349 1.24 2.18 10.08
N VAL A 350 1.80 1.37 9.21
CA VAL A 350 3.00 0.59 9.48
C VAL A 350 4.05 1.03 8.48
N MET A 351 5.25 1.30 8.97
CA MET A 351 6.38 1.53 8.10
C MET A 351 6.82 0.19 7.51
N PRO A 352 6.86 0.06 6.18
CA PRO A 352 7.15 -1.22 5.54
C PRO A 352 8.46 -1.83 6.03
N ARG A 353 8.43 -3.12 6.40
CA ARG A 353 9.60 -3.92 6.81
C ARG A 353 10.31 -3.43 8.07
N THR A 354 9.64 -2.71 8.95
CA THR A 354 10.18 -2.23 10.21
C THR A 354 9.25 -2.52 11.39
N ASP A 355 9.73 -2.27 12.60
CA ASP A 355 8.97 -2.36 13.84
C ASP A 355 8.24 -1.05 14.20
N LEU A 356 8.30 -0.04 13.33
CA LEU A 356 7.67 1.23 13.56
C LEU A 356 6.20 1.22 13.11
N VAL A 357 5.32 1.52 14.06
CA VAL A 357 3.87 1.63 13.85
C VAL A 357 3.41 2.99 14.32
N ALA A 358 2.67 3.71 13.50
CA ALA A 358 2.00 4.94 13.88
C ALA A 358 0.50 4.71 14.05
N SER A 359 -0.08 5.25 15.11
CA SER A 359 -1.52 5.25 15.35
C SER A 359 -2.04 6.68 15.47
N GLY A 360 -3.28 6.89 15.05
CA GLY A 360 -3.93 8.19 15.08
C GLY A 360 -5.31 8.12 15.73
N SER A 361 -5.56 9.08 16.60
CA SER A 361 -6.83 9.26 17.30
C SER A 361 -7.27 10.73 17.28
N SER A 362 -8.19 11.10 18.14
CA SER A 362 -8.70 12.46 18.32
C SER A 362 -8.00 13.24 19.43
N ASP A 363 -7.15 12.60 20.22
CA ASP A 363 -6.56 13.16 21.44
C ASP A 363 -5.17 13.77 21.23
N GLY A 364 -4.48 13.39 20.14
CA GLY A 364 -3.12 13.83 19.85
C GLY A 364 -2.06 13.28 20.81
N THR A 365 -2.42 12.32 21.69
CA THR A 365 -1.53 11.75 22.69
C THR A 365 -1.52 10.22 22.62
N GLN A 366 -0.46 9.62 23.14
CA GLN A 366 -0.28 8.18 23.25
C GLN A 366 0.31 7.84 24.62
N SER A 367 -0.15 6.79 25.26
CA SER A 367 0.46 6.29 26.50
C SER A 367 1.69 5.46 26.17
N ASP A 368 2.84 5.83 26.70
CA ASP A 368 4.15 5.22 26.51
C ASP A 368 4.55 4.99 25.03
N PRO A 369 4.43 6.00 24.15
CA PRO A 369 4.91 5.88 22.79
C PRO A 369 6.42 5.96 22.73
N VAL A 370 7.00 5.42 21.67
CA VAL A 370 8.40 5.66 21.31
C VAL A 370 8.62 7.15 21.07
N ALA A 371 7.68 7.79 20.33
CA ALA A 371 7.66 9.23 20.12
C ALA A 371 6.22 9.72 19.95
N SER A 372 5.94 10.95 20.39
CA SER A 372 4.62 11.59 20.29
C SER A 372 4.68 12.79 19.37
N ILE A 373 3.76 12.83 18.39
CA ILE A 373 3.66 13.92 17.43
C ILE A 373 2.42 14.75 17.76
N PRO A 374 2.58 16.02 18.15
CA PRO A 374 1.45 16.88 18.51
C PRO A 374 0.66 17.31 17.26
N LEU A 375 -0.52 16.73 17.04
CA LEU A 375 -1.43 17.09 15.97
C LEU A 375 -2.80 17.45 16.54
N GLU A 376 -3.30 18.64 16.20
CA GLU A 376 -4.65 19.05 16.59
C GLU A 376 -5.69 18.48 15.63
N GLY A 377 -6.65 17.69 16.14
CA GLY A 377 -7.78 17.17 15.38
C GLY A 377 -7.89 15.67 15.30
N PHE A 378 -8.91 15.19 14.56
CA PHE A 378 -9.05 13.76 14.28
C PHE A 378 -8.06 13.34 13.20
N VAL A 379 -7.17 12.42 13.52
CA VAL A 379 -6.25 11.81 12.57
C VAL A 379 -6.95 10.61 11.90
N ASN A 380 -7.67 10.87 10.83
CA ASN A 380 -8.52 9.88 10.16
C ASN A 380 -7.77 8.93 9.23
N ALA A 381 -6.59 9.28 8.79
CA ALA A 381 -5.74 8.45 7.92
C ALA A 381 -4.27 8.76 8.16
N LEU A 382 -3.45 7.73 8.10
CA LEU A 382 -1.99 7.80 8.20
C LEU A 382 -1.36 7.02 7.05
N CYS A 383 -0.23 7.49 6.55
CA CYS A 383 0.54 6.79 5.53
C CYS A 383 2.03 7.14 5.67
N PHE A 384 2.88 6.13 5.79
CA PHE A 384 4.34 6.30 5.75
C PHE A 384 4.84 6.41 4.32
N ASP A 385 5.89 7.17 4.12
CA ASP A 385 6.70 7.12 2.91
C ASP A 385 7.49 5.80 2.86
N SER A 386 7.63 5.23 1.66
CA SER A 386 8.37 3.98 1.42
C SER A 386 9.85 4.05 1.83
N LYS A 387 10.44 5.26 1.76
CA LYS A 387 11.83 5.56 2.16
C LYS A 387 11.95 6.16 3.57
N ALA A 388 10.88 6.15 4.36
CA ALA A 388 10.89 6.67 5.72
C ALA A 388 11.24 8.17 5.89
N ARG A 389 11.11 8.97 4.85
CA ARG A 389 11.46 10.40 4.91
C ARG A 389 10.41 11.24 5.65
N PHE A 390 9.15 10.85 5.57
CA PHE A 390 8.03 11.56 6.20
C PHE A 390 6.83 10.65 6.46
N LEU A 391 5.97 11.11 7.36
CA LEU A 391 4.66 10.55 7.64
C LEU A 391 3.58 11.55 7.18
N LEU A 392 2.59 11.08 6.44
CA LEU A 392 1.41 11.86 6.08
C LEU A 392 0.27 11.55 7.04
N ALA A 393 -0.38 12.60 7.55
CA ALA A 393 -1.55 12.49 8.39
C ALA A 393 -2.74 13.27 7.79
N GLY A 394 -3.86 12.60 7.61
CA GLY A 394 -5.13 13.21 7.18
C GLY A 394 -5.91 13.70 8.38
N VAL A 395 -5.91 15.01 8.58
CA VAL A 395 -6.49 15.66 9.75
C VAL A 395 -7.86 16.25 9.42
N GLY A 396 -8.80 16.11 10.35
CA GLY A 396 -10.13 16.65 10.22
C GLY A 396 -10.76 17.10 11.52
N GLN A 397 -11.78 17.94 11.41
CA GLN A 397 -12.57 18.40 12.56
C GLN A 397 -13.54 17.35 13.12
N GLU A 398 -13.73 16.23 12.43
CA GLU A 398 -14.68 15.16 12.77
C GLU A 398 -14.09 13.80 12.39
N HIS A 399 -14.55 12.74 13.06
CA HIS A 399 -14.19 11.37 12.72
C HIS A 399 -14.71 10.98 11.32
N ARG A 400 -13.95 10.09 10.61
CA ARG A 400 -14.26 9.68 9.21
C ARG A 400 -15.66 9.09 9.04
N LEU A 401 -16.16 8.33 10.01
CA LEU A 401 -17.45 7.62 9.91
C LEU A 401 -18.66 8.42 10.38
N GLY A 402 -18.48 9.46 11.21
CA GLY A 402 -19.63 10.17 11.80
C GLY A 402 -19.33 11.57 12.32
N ARG A 403 -20.33 12.14 12.98
CA ARG A 403 -20.28 13.48 13.60
C ARG A 403 -20.65 13.38 15.08
N TRP A 404 -19.92 12.58 15.83
CA TRP A 404 -20.19 12.45 17.28
C TRP A 404 -19.57 13.60 18.06
N GLU A 405 -18.40 14.03 17.63
CA GLU A 405 -17.65 15.12 18.20
C GLU A 405 -17.14 16.03 17.09
N LYS A 406 -17.03 17.32 17.34
CA LYS A 406 -16.53 18.30 16.39
C LYS A 406 -15.52 19.22 17.06
N LEU A 407 -14.29 19.16 16.56
CA LEU A 407 -13.17 19.99 17.00
C LEU A 407 -13.09 21.27 16.12
N LYS A 408 -12.58 22.37 16.69
CA LYS A 408 -12.37 23.63 15.94
C LYS A 408 -10.99 23.63 15.26
N VAL A 409 -10.78 22.70 14.35
CA VAL A 409 -9.51 22.53 13.63
C VAL A 409 -9.68 22.68 12.13
N LYS A 410 -8.58 22.86 11.41
CA LYS A 410 -8.55 22.95 9.96
C LYS A 410 -8.52 21.53 9.34
N ASN A 411 -9.25 21.35 8.23
CA ASN A 411 -9.21 20.11 7.46
C ASN A 411 -8.07 20.14 6.44
N GLY A 412 -7.26 19.09 6.40
CA GLY A 412 -6.15 19.03 5.46
C GLY A 412 -5.22 17.84 5.70
N ILE A 413 -4.03 17.91 5.13
CA ILE A 413 -2.98 16.93 5.27
C ILE A 413 -1.82 17.57 6.01
N ALA A 414 -1.33 16.91 7.04
CA ALA A 414 -0.08 17.23 7.70
C ALA A 414 1.05 16.36 7.14
N ILE A 415 2.16 16.97 6.79
CA ILE A 415 3.41 16.31 6.40
C ILE A 415 4.35 16.45 7.58
N ILE A 416 4.78 15.35 8.14
CA ILE A 416 5.64 15.28 9.31
C ILE A 416 6.97 14.70 8.83
N ALA A 417 8.03 15.48 8.87
CA ALA A 417 9.36 15.00 8.53
C ALA A 417 9.83 13.97 9.57
N LEU A 418 10.39 12.87 9.11
CA LEU A 418 10.97 11.84 9.94
C LEU A 418 12.49 11.98 9.92
N PRO A 419 13.20 11.67 11.02
CA PRO A 419 14.66 11.65 11.03
C PRO A 419 15.17 10.57 10.05
N SER A 420 16.20 10.87 9.29
CA SER A 420 16.86 9.90 8.41
C SER A 420 17.59 8.85 9.24
N ILE A 421 17.27 7.60 9.00
CA ILE A 421 17.81 6.44 9.73
C ILE A 421 19.14 5.98 9.13
N ASP A 422 19.32 6.17 7.82
CA ASP A 422 20.55 5.86 7.12
C ASP A 422 21.31 7.17 6.90
N GLY A 423 22.60 7.20 7.26
CA GLY A 423 23.49 8.37 7.08
C GLY A 423 23.83 8.68 5.62
N GLU A 424 22.94 8.37 4.69
CA GLU A 424 23.01 8.86 3.32
C GLU A 424 22.69 10.36 3.33
N GLN A 425 23.71 11.17 3.49
CA GLN A 425 23.67 12.58 3.09
C GLN A 425 23.31 12.58 1.60
N GLU A 426 22.20 13.20 1.24
CA GLU A 426 21.94 13.59 -0.14
C GLU A 426 23.15 14.43 -0.57
N GLU A 427 24.03 13.88 -1.42
CA GLU A 427 24.94 14.70 -2.21
C GLU A 427 24.03 15.64 -3.00
N GLY A 428 23.99 16.89 -2.59
CA GLY A 428 23.31 17.94 -3.33
C GLY A 428 23.96 18.00 -4.72
N ASP A 429 23.16 17.73 -5.74
CA ASP A 429 23.47 18.14 -7.10
C ASP A 429 23.46 19.69 -7.12
N ASP A 430 24.56 20.28 -6.64
CA ASP A 430 24.91 21.67 -6.92
C ASP A 430 25.42 21.68 -8.38
N ASP A 431 24.48 21.74 -9.32
CA ASP A 431 24.74 22.19 -10.68
C ASP A 431 25.25 23.65 -10.61
N GLU A 432 26.56 23.81 -10.46
CA GLU A 432 27.23 25.07 -10.70
C GLU A 432 27.08 25.43 -12.19
N ASP A 433 26.10 26.30 -12.47
CA ASP A 433 26.01 27.06 -13.71
C ASP A 433 27.29 27.94 -13.83
N GLU A 434 28.34 27.40 -14.42
CA GLU A 434 29.47 28.20 -14.93
C GLU A 434 28.93 29.14 -16.03
N GLN A 435 28.64 30.36 -15.64
CA GLN A 435 28.50 31.47 -16.59
C GLN A 435 29.83 31.72 -17.27
N ALA A 436 29.92 31.29 -18.51
CA ALA A 436 30.99 31.71 -19.40
C ALA A 436 30.80 33.21 -19.72
N GLU A 437 31.59 34.07 -19.07
CA GLU A 437 31.84 35.42 -19.54
C GLU A 437 32.67 35.35 -20.81
N SER A 438 32.09 35.68 -21.94
CA SER A 438 32.78 35.95 -23.18
C SER A 438 33.29 37.39 -23.17
N ASP A 439 34.54 37.56 -22.87
CA ASP A 439 35.29 38.79 -23.22
C ASP A 439 35.33 38.94 -24.74
N ASP A 440 34.75 39.99 -25.23
CA ASP A 440 34.90 40.48 -26.59
C ASP A 440 35.58 41.86 -26.53
N GLU A 441 36.92 41.85 -26.62
CA GLU A 441 37.71 43.00 -26.97
C GLU A 441 38.11 42.92 -28.46
N SER A 442 37.57 43.82 -29.29
CA SER A 442 38.27 44.55 -30.35
C SER A 442 37.28 45.21 -31.30
#